data_55eb3500813b9f08a65605ef24d616e8
#
_entry.id   55eb3500813b9f08a65605ef24d616e8
#
_cell.length_a   1.000
_cell.length_b   1.000
_cell.length_c   1.000
_cell.angle_alpha   90.00
_cell.angle_beta   90.00
_cell.angle_gamma   90.00
#
_symmetry.space_group_name_H-M   'P 1'
#
loop_
_entity.id
_entity.type
_entity.pdbx_description
1 polymer ?
#
loop_
_entity_poly.entity_id
_entity_poly.type
_entity_poly.pdbx_seq_one_letter_code
_entity_poly.pdbx_strand_id
1 'polypeptide(L)'
;MPEGPRKLLDASALLAYLQRELGFEAVREALREGAAISAVNLAEVAGKLKARGKDPERIVRRLLAMGLEVLPFTLEEALEAGALDPLTRPLGLSLGDRACLAAGRVRGLAVLTADRTWAGVYLGVPVEVI
;
A
#
# COMPACT_ATOMS: atom_id res chain seq x y z
N MET A 1 2.55 23.60 6.93
CA MET A 1 1.88 22.88 5.83
C MET A 1 2.38 21.46 5.75
N PRO A 2 1.50 20.49 5.69
CA PRO A 2 1.95 19.13 5.49
C PRO A 2 2.42 18.93 4.05
N GLU A 3 3.62 18.47 3.90
CA GLU A 3 4.24 18.25 2.60
C GLU A 3 4.29 16.79 2.22
N GLY A 4 4.09 15.88 3.16
CA GLY A 4 4.16 14.47 2.90
C GLY A 4 2.83 13.88 2.42
N PRO A 5 2.84 12.61 2.03
CA PRO A 5 1.61 11.90 1.71
C PRO A 5 0.73 11.76 2.96
N ARG A 6 -0.58 11.65 2.74
CA ARG A 6 -1.54 11.52 3.83
C ARG A 6 -1.94 10.07 4.06
N LYS A 7 -1.86 9.24 3.03
CA LYS A 7 -2.29 7.84 3.08
C LYS A 7 -1.30 6.95 2.37
N LEU A 8 -1.22 5.72 2.84
CA LEU A 8 -0.37 4.68 2.29
C LEU A 8 -1.26 3.63 1.64
N LEU A 9 -0.98 3.31 0.39
CA LEU A 9 -1.73 2.31 -0.35
C LEU A 9 -1.02 0.96 -0.23
N ASP A 10 -1.77 -0.12 -0.04
CA ASP A 10 -1.21 -1.44 -0.26
C ASP A 10 -1.36 -1.82 -1.74
N ALA A 11 -0.85 -2.97 -2.11
CA ALA A 11 -0.91 -3.41 -3.50
C ALA A 11 -2.34 -3.59 -3.98
N SER A 12 -3.23 -4.12 -3.13
CA SER A 12 -4.62 -4.38 -3.50
C SER A 12 -5.38 -3.09 -3.78
N ALA A 13 -5.14 -2.04 -3.00
CA ALA A 13 -5.79 -0.74 -3.21
C ALA A 13 -5.35 -0.12 -4.54
N LEU A 14 -4.05 -0.13 -4.82
CA LEU A 14 -3.57 0.44 -6.07
C LEU A 14 -4.07 -0.35 -7.27
N LEU A 15 -4.10 -1.68 -7.19
CA LEU A 15 -4.64 -2.52 -8.26
C LEU A 15 -6.13 -2.27 -8.46
N ALA A 16 -6.91 -2.08 -7.38
CA ALA A 16 -8.32 -1.75 -7.50
C ALA A 16 -8.53 -0.46 -8.29
N TYR A 17 -7.69 0.54 -8.02
CA TYR A 17 -7.74 1.79 -8.78
C TYR A 17 -7.40 1.58 -10.25
N LEU A 18 -6.33 0.86 -10.53
CA LEU A 18 -5.87 0.65 -11.90
C LEU A 18 -6.86 -0.16 -12.73
N GLN A 19 -7.60 -1.05 -12.08
CA GLN A 19 -8.56 -1.95 -12.74
C GLN A 19 -10.01 -1.48 -12.62
N ARG A 20 -10.23 -0.32 -12.02
CA ARG A 20 -11.56 0.24 -11.80
C ARG A 20 -12.47 -0.72 -11.02
N GLU A 21 -11.91 -1.39 -10.04
CA GLU A 21 -12.66 -2.29 -9.17
C GLU A 21 -13.38 -1.52 -8.07
N LEU A 22 -14.26 -2.20 -7.34
CA LEU A 22 -15.04 -1.60 -6.26
C LEU A 22 -14.12 -0.86 -5.28
N GLY A 23 -14.47 0.38 -4.97
CA GLY A 23 -13.70 1.21 -4.04
C GLY A 23 -12.61 2.06 -4.71
N PHE A 24 -12.46 1.98 -6.04
CA PHE A 24 -11.40 2.72 -6.73
C PHE A 24 -11.49 4.23 -6.52
N GLU A 25 -12.69 4.74 -6.27
CA GLU A 25 -12.87 6.19 -6.07
C GLU A 25 -12.16 6.66 -4.81
N ALA A 26 -12.13 5.84 -3.76
CA ALA A 26 -11.42 6.20 -2.52
C ALA A 26 -9.91 6.31 -2.77
N VAL A 27 -9.38 5.44 -3.62
CA VAL A 27 -7.96 5.48 -3.98
C VAL A 27 -7.67 6.72 -4.85
N ARG A 28 -8.57 7.01 -5.80
CA ARG A 28 -8.44 8.21 -6.63
C ARG A 28 -8.38 9.47 -5.77
N GLU A 29 -9.25 9.55 -4.77
CA GLU A 29 -9.26 10.70 -3.86
C GLU A 29 -7.98 10.76 -3.03
N ALA A 30 -7.49 9.61 -2.55
CA ALA A 30 -6.23 9.55 -1.82
C ALA A 30 -5.06 10.03 -2.69
N LEU A 31 -5.04 9.64 -3.97
CA LEU A 31 -4.00 10.11 -4.90
C LEU A 31 -4.06 11.64 -5.08
N ARG A 32 -5.25 12.21 -5.11
CA ARG A 32 -5.40 13.68 -5.21
C ARG A 32 -4.90 14.39 -3.97
N GLU A 33 -5.13 13.82 -2.80
CA GLU A 33 -4.74 14.42 -1.53
C GLU A 33 -3.29 14.16 -1.15
N GLY A 34 -2.65 13.22 -1.80
CA GLY A 34 -1.29 12.78 -1.51
C GLY A 34 -1.29 11.35 -0.98
N ALA A 35 -0.78 10.44 -1.77
CA ALA A 35 -0.68 9.04 -1.40
C ALA A 35 0.73 8.52 -1.67
N ALA A 36 1.10 7.51 -0.91
CA ALA A 36 2.37 6.83 -1.05
C ALA A 36 2.16 5.32 -1.12
N ILE A 37 3.16 4.62 -1.56
CA ILE A 37 3.19 3.16 -1.55
C ILE A 37 4.62 2.71 -1.20
N SER A 38 4.73 1.66 -0.41
CA SER A 38 6.03 1.06 -0.15
C SER A 38 6.59 0.45 -1.44
N ALA A 39 7.89 0.54 -1.61
CA ALA A 39 8.57 -0.10 -2.75
C ALA A 39 8.28 -1.60 -2.84
N VAL A 40 8.07 -2.28 -1.70
CA VAL A 40 7.69 -3.70 -1.67
C VAL A 40 6.33 -3.90 -2.33
N ASN A 41 5.36 -3.08 -1.95
CA ASN A 41 4.00 -3.21 -2.50
C ASN A 41 3.94 -2.76 -3.97
N LEU A 42 4.76 -1.79 -4.34
CA LEU A 42 4.88 -1.42 -5.75
C LEU A 42 5.43 -2.58 -6.57
N ALA A 43 6.40 -3.32 -6.04
CA ALA A 43 6.95 -4.50 -6.72
C ALA A 43 5.85 -5.55 -6.95
N GLU A 44 4.96 -5.75 -5.97
CA GLU A 44 3.83 -6.66 -6.13
C GLU A 44 2.90 -6.20 -7.25
N VAL A 45 2.59 -4.90 -7.28
CA VAL A 45 1.74 -4.32 -8.34
C VAL A 45 2.40 -4.51 -9.72
N ALA A 46 3.68 -4.17 -9.82
CA ALA A 46 4.42 -4.29 -11.08
C ALA A 46 4.43 -5.74 -11.58
N GLY A 47 4.64 -6.70 -10.67
CA GLY A 47 4.65 -8.12 -11.01
C GLY A 47 3.29 -8.58 -11.56
N LYS A 48 2.20 -8.15 -10.92
CA LYS A 48 0.86 -8.53 -11.36
C LYS A 48 0.50 -7.89 -12.70
N LEU A 49 0.90 -6.64 -12.91
CA LEU A 49 0.68 -5.96 -14.19
C LEU A 49 1.42 -6.69 -15.30
N LYS A 50 2.67 -7.06 -15.07
CA LYS A 50 3.47 -7.80 -16.04
C LYS A 50 2.84 -9.15 -16.38
N ALA A 51 2.38 -9.87 -15.37
CA ALA A 51 1.73 -11.16 -15.56
C ALA A 51 0.46 -11.05 -16.41
N ARG A 52 -0.17 -9.88 -16.43
CA ARG A 52 -1.40 -9.62 -17.20
C ARG A 52 -1.11 -9.00 -18.58
N GLY A 53 0.15 -8.97 -18.98
CA GLY A 53 0.53 -8.42 -20.28
C GLY A 53 0.54 -6.91 -20.37
N LYS A 54 0.54 -6.24 -19.21
CA LYS A 54 0.62 -4.78 -19.16
C LYS A 54 2.07 -4.33 -19.14
N ASP A 55 2.28 -3.02 -19.31
CA ASP A 55 3.58 -2.39 -19.21
C ASP A 55 3.71 -1.70 -17.85
N PRO A 56 4.35 -2.34 -16.85
CA PRO A 56 4.41 -1.77 -15.50
C PRO A 56 5.15 -0.44 -15.46
N GLU A 57 6.24 -0.32 -16.22
CA GLU A 57 7.04 0.90 -16.20
C GLU A 57 6.23 2.11 -16.66
N ARG A 58 5.48 1.96 -17.74
CA ARG A 58 4.65 3.04 -18.26
C ARG A 58 3.56 3.42 -17.27
N ILE A 59 2.90 2.43 -16.67
CA ILE A 59 1.83 2.67 -15.71
C ILE A 59 2.38 3.36 -14.47
N VAL A 60 3.52 2.90 -13.94
CA VAL A 60 4.14 3.51 -12.76
C VAL A 60 4.54 4.95 -13.05
N ARG A 61 5.11 5.24 -14.21
CA ARG A 61 5.47 6.61 -14.57
C ARG A 61 4.26 7.54 -14.56
N ARG A 62 3.10 7.06 -15.01
CA ARG A 62 1.86 7.84 -14.94
C ARG A 62 1.44 8.10 -13.51
N LEU A 63 1.56 7.10 -12.65
CA LEU A 63 1.22 7.26 -11.23
C LEU A 63 2.14 8.26 -10.55
N LEU A 64 3.43 8.21 -10.86
CA LEU A 64 4.39 9.19 -10.32
C LEU A 64 4.03 10.60 -10.79
N ALA A 65 3.64 10.75 -12.05
CA ALA A 65 3.22 12.04 -12.58
C ALA A 65 1.95 12.56 -11.91
N MET A 66 1.11 11.67 -11.38
CA MET A 66 -0.09 12.03 -10.62
C MET A 66 0.23 12.39 -9.16
N GLY A 67 1.47 12.21 -8.72
CA GLY A 67 1.89 12.55 -7.37
C GLY A 67 2.05 11.37 -6.42
N LEU A 68 1.91 10.13 -6.90
CA LEU A 68 2.19 8.96 -6.05
C LEU A 68 3.66 8.99 -5.63
N GLU A 69 3.89 8.85 -4.34
CA GLU A 69 5.25 8.79 -3.79
C GLU A 69 5.60 7.34 -3.49
N VAL A 70 6.76 6.89 -3.98
CA VAL A 70 7.25 5.54 -3.67
C VAL A 70 8.25 5.65 -2.53
N LEU A 71 7.95 4.95 -1.43
CA LEU A 71 8.77 5.00 -0.23
C LEU A 71 9.73 3.81 -0.21
N PRO A 72 11.02 4.05 0.07
CA PRO A 72 11.97 2.95 0.20
C PRO A 72 11.61 2.07 1.40
N PHE A 73 11.89 0.78 1.30
CA PHE A 73 11.70 -0.14 2.41
C PHE A 73 12.97 -0.13 3.26
N THR A 74 12.89 0.52 4.42
CA THR A 74 14.05 0.80 5.26
C THR A 74 14.39 -0.36 6.22
N LEU A 75 15.57 -0.29 6.83
CA LEU A 75 15.95 -1.23 7.88
C LEU A 75 14.92 -1.21 9.03
N GLU A 76 14.50 -0.01 9.45
CA GLU A 76 13.51 0.12 10.52
C GLU A 76 12.21 -0.57 10.16
N GLU A 77 11.75 -0.38 8.93
CA GLU A 77 10.52 -1.01 8.44
C GLU A 77 10.68 -2.53 8.33
N ALA A 78 11.84 -3.00 7.92
CA ALA A 78 12.11 -4.43 7.83
C ALA A 78 12.04 -5.10 9.20
N LEU A 79 12.63 -4.48 10.21
CA LEU A 79 12.57 -5.01 11.58
C LEU A 79 11.15 -4.97 12.14
N GLU A 80 10.41 -3.90 11.85
CA GLU A 80 9.02 -3.77 12.28
C GLU A 80 8.13 -4.81 11.59
N ALA A 81 8.33 -5.05 10.29
CA ALA A 81 7.58 -6.05 9.55
C ALA A 81 7.86 -7.46 10.13
N GLY A 82 9.10 -7.73 10.51
CA GLY A 82 9.47 -8.97 11.17
C GLY A 82 8.78 -9.13 12.51
N ALA A 83 8.73 -8.06 13.31
CA ALA A 83 8.08 -8.08 14.62
C ALA A 83 6.58 -8.33 14.51
N LEU A 84 5.95 -7.95 13.41
CA LEU A 84 4.53 -8.19 13.17
C LEU A 84 4.21 -9.64 12.79
N ASP A 85 5.22 -10.45 12.41
CA ASP A 85 4.96 -11.80 11.92
C ASP A 85 4.17 -12.68 12.90
N PRO A 86 4.52 -12.80 14.18
CA PRO A 86 3.73 -13.64 15.10
C PRO A 86 2.30 -13.18 15.24
N LEU A 87 2.06 -11.86 15.17
CA LEU A 87 0.73 -11.29 15.35
C LEU A 87 -0.16 -11.44 14.13
N THR A 88 0.44 -11.50 12.95
CA THR A 88 -0.29 -11.49 11.68
C THR A 88 -0.36 -12.86 11.00
N ARG A 89 0.47 -13.80 11.44
CA ARG A 89 0.48 -15.15 10.88
C ARG A 89 -0.88 -15.85 10.99
N PRO A 90 -1.58 -15.78 12.14
CA PRO A 90 -2.91 -16.38 12.23
C PRO A 90 -3.94 -15.74 11.30
N LEU A 91 -3.69 -14.51 10.86
CA LEU A 91 -4.57 -13.79 9.93
C LEU A 91 -4.23 -14.07 8.47
N GLY A 92 -3.18 -14.84 8.21
CA GLY A 92 -2.76 -15.16 6.85
C GLY A 92 -2.12 -14.01 6.10
N LEU A 93 -1.60 -12.99 6.80
CA LEU A 93 -0.98 -11.85 6.15
C LEU A 93 0.38 -12.21 5.60
N SER A 94 0.65 -11.77 4.38
CA SER A 94 1.90 -12.02 3.67
C SER A 94 3.01 -11.06 4.11
N LEU A 95 4.22 -11.30 3.64
CA LEU A 95 5.32 -10.37 3.84
C LEU A 95 4.99 -8.98 3.28
N GLY A 96 4.37 -8.92 2.10
CA GLY A 96 3.95 -7.65 1.51
C GLY A 96 2.95 -6.90 2.39
N ASP A 97 1.99 -7.63 2.97
CA ASP A 97 1.02 -7.05 3.90
C ASP A 97 1.72 -6.46 5.13
N ARG A 98 2.67 -7.23 5.70
CA ARG A 98 3.43 -6.77 6.87
C ARG A 98 4.33 -5.60 6.53
N ALA A 99 4.91 -5.58 5.34
CA ALA A 99 5.72 -4.44 4.88
C ALA A 99 4.89 -3.16 4.82
N CYS A 100 3.66 -3.26 4.32
CA CYS A 100 2.75 -2.12 4.26
C CYS A 100 2.38 -1.62 5.66
N LEU A 101 2.00 -2.53 6.55
CA LEU A 101 1.65 -2.17 7.93
C LEU A 101 2.84 -1.55 8.66
N ALA A 102 4.04 -2.11 8.46
CA ALA A 102 5.25 -1.58 9.06
C ALA A 102 5.55 -0.17 8.57
N ALA A 103 5.41 0.07 7.27
CA ALA A 103 5.60 1.41 6.70
C ALA A 103 4.60 2.41 7.31
N GLY A 104 3.33 2.00 7.44
CA GLY A 104 2.32 2.83 8.06
C GLY A 104 2.64 3.18 9.50
N ARG A 105 3.09 2.19 10.29
CA ARG A 105 3.46 2.42 11.70
C ARG A 105 4.66 3.34 11.82
N VAL A 106 5.72 3.05 11.10
CA VAL A 106 6.98 3.81 11.21
C VAL A 106 6.79 5.25 10.75
N ARG A 107 6.00 5.46 9.71
CA ARG A 107 5.82 6.77 9.12
C ARG A 107 4.59 7.53 9.59
N GLY A 108 3.75 6.89 10.41
CA GLY A 108 2.54 7.53 10.93
C GLY A 108 1.48 7.78 9.85
N LEU A 109 1.32 6.85 8.91
CA LEU A 109 0.36 6.98 7.82
C LEU A 109 -0.77 5.96 7.97
N ALA A 110 -1.99 6.40 7.71
CA ALA A 110 -3.12 5.48 7.59
C ALA A 110 -3.00 4.68 6.31
N VAL A 111 -3.42 3.42 6.35
CA VAL A 111 -3.31 2.49 5.23
C VAL A 111 -4.67 2.30 4.57
N LEU A 112 -4.70 2.36 3.23
CA LEU A 112 -5.84 1.96 2.42
C LEU A 112 -5.60 0.57 1.84
N THR A 113 -6.57 -0.32 1.99
CA THR A 113 -6.50 -1.66 1.44
C THR A 113 -7.84 -2.06 0.82
N ALA A 114 -7.81 -2.89 -0.19
CA ALA A 114 -9.00 -3.55 -0.73
C ALA A 114 -9.20 -4.94 -0.11
N ASP A 115 -8.31 -5.38 0.76
CA ASP A 115 -8.37 -6.70 1.38
C ASP A 115 -9.23 -6.64 2.63
N ARG A 116 -10.42 -7.23 2.54
CA ARG A 116 -11.39 -7.19 3.64
C ARG A 116 -10.96 -8.00 4.86
N THR A 117 -9.97 -8.87 4.72
CA THR A 117 -9.47 -9.63 5.87
C THR A 117 -8.77 -8.75 6.89
N TRP A 118 -8.42 -7.50 6.52
CA TRP A 118 -7.85 -6.55 7.46
C TRP A 118 -8.90 -5.77 8.25
N ALA A 119 -10.18 -5.95 7.95
CA ALA A 119 -11.25 -5.26 8.65
C ALA A 119 -11.26 -5.68 10.13
N GLY A 120 -11.34 -4.70 11.01
CA GLY A 120 -11.37 -4.96 12.46
C GLY A 120 -10.02 -5.29 13.07
N VAL A 121 -8.95 -5.31 12.29
CA VAL A 121 -7.60 -5.57 12.78
C VAL A 121 -6.91 -4.24 13.05
N TYR A 122 -6.38 -4.08 14.26
CA TYR A 122 -5.59 -2.90 14.59
C TYR A 122 -4.20 -3.35 15.04
N LEU A 123 -3.19 -2.99 14.27
CA LEU A 123 -1.80 -3.37 14.51
C LEU A 123 -0.92 -2.12 14.68
N GLY A 124 -1.45 -1.11 15.35
CA GLY A 124 -0.73 0.13 15.62
C GLY A 124 -0.80 1.16 14.50
N VAL A 125 -1.68 0.94 13.52
CA VAL A 125 -1.89 1.86 12.41
C VAL A 125 -3.35 1.82 11.98
N PRO A 126 -3.98 2.96 11.68
CA PRO A 126 -5.33 2.96 11.12
C PRO A 126 -5.37 2.30 9.75
N VAL A 127 -6.34 1.43 9.55
CA VAL A 127 -6.55 0.75 8.27
C VAL A 127 -7.95 1.05 7.77
N GLU A 128 -8.05 1.56 6.55
CA GLU A 128 -9.32 1.79 5.87
C GLU A 128 -9.48 0.73 4.78
N VAL A 129 -10.58 -0.01 4.81
CA VAL A 129 -10.92 -0.96 3.76
C VAL A 129 -11.84 -0.28 2.78
N ILE A 130 -11.45 -0.32 1.52
CA ILE A 130 -12.22 0.34 0.45
C ILE A 130 -13.32 -0.56 -0.12
#